data_e2c2c1081c22eb55ac348182779a9f9d
#
_entry.id   e2c2c1081c22eb55ac348182779a9f9d
#
_cell.length_a   1.000
_cell.length_b   1.000
_cell.length_c   1.000
_cell.angle_alpha   90.00
_cell.angle_beta   90.00
_cell.angle_gamma   90.00
#
_symmetry.space_group_name_H-M   'P 1'
#
loop_
_entity.id
_entity.type
_entity.pdbx_description
1 polymer ?
#
loop_
_entity_poly.entity_id
_entity_poly.type
_entity_poly.pdbx_seq_one_letter_code
_entity_poly.pdbx_strand_id
1 'polypeptide(L)'
;VTGKYTNLAKLLLDKLKISQYFDYVIGSDLCEHPKPHPCSLKKALDKLNVDSKDSIYLGDHINDIKAALACNAYACAVRWGYGEGDCGKIETWKANAILDKPQDLIPLIRKLELKT
;
A
#
# COMPACT_ATOMS: atom_id res chain seq x y z
N VAL A 1 -1.62 -3.37 -4.85
CA VAL A 1 -0.90 -4.54 -4.31
C VAL A 1 -1.77 -5.23 -3.28
N THR A 2 -1.96 -6.52 -3.42
CA THR A 2 -2.87 -7.28 -2.55
C THR A 2 -2.32 -8.68 -2.27
N GLY A 3 -2.73 -9.25 -1.13
CA GLY A 3 -2.48 -10.66 -0.81
C GLY A 3 -3.34 -11.64 -1.60
N LYS A 4 -4.37 -11.18 -2.31
CA LYS A 4 -5.20 -12.02 -3.18
C LYS A 4 -4.43 -12.39 -4.46
N TYR A 5 -4.85 -13.49 -5.10
CA TYR A 5 -4.31 -13.82 -6.44
C TYR A 5 -4.72 -12.74 -7.44
N THR A 6 -3.86 -12.45 -8.39
CA THR A 6 -4.05 -11.36 -9.35
C THR A 6 -5.38 -11.46 -10.09
N ASN A 7 -5.73 -12.64 -10.61
CA ASN A 7 -6.97 -12.83 -11.36
C ASN A 7 -8.21 -12.60 -10.49
N LEU A 8 -8.16 -13.03 -9.23
CA LEU A 8 -9.25 -12.82 -8.28
C LEU A 8 -9.42 -11.33 -7.96
N ALA A 9 -8.30 -10.64 -7.73
CA ALA A 9 -8.33 -9.20 -7.46
C ALA A 9 -8.91 -8.42 -8.64
N LYS A 10 -8.49 -8.73 -9.87
CA LYS A 10 -9.03 -8.10 -11.09
C LYS A 10 -10.52 -8.34 -11.25
N LEU A 11 -10.97 -9.57 -11.01
CA LEU A 11 -12.39 -9.90 -11.09
C LEU A 11 -13.22 -9.09 -10.09
N LEU A 12 -12.72 -8.96 -8.87
CA LEU A 12 -13.39 -8.18 -7.81
C LEU A 12 -13.49 -6.70 -8.20
N LEU A 13 -12.40 -6.11 -8.69
CA LEU A 13 -12.40 -4.71 -9.13
C LEU A 13 -13.38 -4.48 -10.29
N ASP A 14 -13.45 -5.42 -11.23
CA ASP A 14 -14.40 -5.35 -12.35
C ASP A 14 -15.85 -5.43 -11.86
N LYS A 15 -16.14 -6.32 -10.91
CA LYS A 15 -17.47 -6.43 -10.33
C LYS A 15 -17.89 -5.17 -9.58
N LEU A 16 -16.96 -4.52 -8.92
CA LEU A 16 -17.18 -3.26 -8.23
C LEU A 16 -17.20 -2.06 -9.18
N LYS A 17 -16.87 -2.26 -10.46
CA LYS A 17 -16.83 -1.23 -11.52
C LYS A 17 -15.84 -0.12 -11.21
N ILE A 18 -14.69 -0.47 -10.61
CA ILE A 18 -13.64 0.49 -10.23
C ILE A 18 -12.28 0.16 -10.84
N SER A 19 -12.17 -0.87 -11.69
CA SER A 19 -10.89 -1.30 -12.27
C SER A 19 -10.19 -0.18 -13.07
N GLN A 20 -10.95 0.74 -13.66
CA GLN A 20 -10.41 1.87 -14.42
C GLN A 20 -9.59 2.86 -13.58
N TYR A 21 -9.71 2.81 -12.27
CA TYR A 21 -8.96 3.68 -11.37
C TYR A 21 -7.58 3.12 -10.99
N PHE A 22 -7.26 1.90 -11.44
CA PHE A 22 -6.01 1.23 -11.11
C PHE A 22 -5.19 0.99 -12.38
N ASP A 23 -3.96 1.49 -12.39
CA ASP A 23 -3.05 1.29 -13.53
C ASP A 23 -2.53 -0.14 -13.58
N TYR A 24 -2.20 -0.72 -12.42
CA TYR A 24 -1.71 -2.09 -12.31
C TYR A 24 -2.28 -2.79 -11.09
N VAL A 25 -2.44 -4.10 -11.20
CA VAL A 25 -2.88 -4.96 -10.09
C VAL A 25 -1.79 -6.02 -9.87
N ILE A 26 -1.20 -6.01 -8.70
CA ILE A 26 -0.16 -6.95 -8.30
C ILE A 26 -0.70 -7.84 -7.18
N GLY A 27 -0.99 -9.09 -7.52
CA GLY A 27 -1.45 -10.08 -6.55
C GLY A 27 -0.29 -10.89 -5.96
N SER A 28 -0.59 -11.72 -4.99
CA SER A 28 0.41 -12.52 -4.28
C SER A 28 1.07 -13.58 -5.16
N ASP A 29 0.42 -14.00 -6.23
CA ASP A 29 0.93 -15.00 -7.18
C ASP A 29 2.08 -14.49 -8.05
N LEU A 30 2.31 -13.17 -8.09
CA LEU A 30 3.37 -12.58 -8.91
C LEU A 30 4.71 -12.51 -8.18
N CYS A 31 4.76 -12.90 -6.92
CA CYS A 31 5.98 -12.92 -6.11
C CYS A 31 6.12 -14.24 -5.34
N GLU A 32 7.36 -14.70 -5.19
CA GLU A 32 7.66 -15.90 -4.40
C GLU A 32 7.51 -15.63 -2.89
N HIS A 33 7.66 -14.38 -2.48
CA HIS A 33 7.62 -14.00 -1.07
C HIS A 33 6.48 -13.02 -0.80
N PRO A 34 5.56 -13.36 0.12
CA PRO A 34 4.49 -12.45 0.50
C PRO A 34 4.99 -11.30 1.38
N LYS A 35 4.15 -10.28 1.57
CA LYS A 35 4.43 -9.25 2.58
C LYS A 35 4.65 -9.91 3.95
N PRO A 36 5.60 -9.45 4.75
CA PRO A 36 6.31 -8.15 4.72
C PRO A 36 7.48 -8.05 3.75
N HIS A 37 7.74 -9.07 2.92
CA HIS A 37 8.78 -8.97 1.90
C HIS A 37 8.39 -7.90 0.87
N PRO A 38 9.33 -7.02 0.43
CA PRO A 38 8.99 -5.92 -0.47
C PRO A 38 8.78 -6.28 -1.93
N CYS A 39 8.85 -7.56 -2.31
CA CYS A 39 8.80 -8.02 -3.69
C CYS A 39 7.60 -7.44 -4.48
N SER A 40 6.39 -7.55 -3.95
CA SER A 40 5.18 -7.12 -4.65
C SER A 40 5.13 -5.59 -4.83
N LEU A 41 5.60 -4.84 -3.83
CA LEU A 41 5.68 -3.38 -3.93
C LEU A 41 6.73 -2.97 -4.95
N LYS A 42 7.88 -3.63 -4.97
CA LYS A 42 8.93 -3.37 -5.96
C LYS A 42 8.42 -3.63 -7.38
N LYS A 43 7.67 -4.71 -7.59
CA LYS A 43 7.07 -5.00 -8.90
C LYS A 43 6.10 -3.90 -9.35
N ALA A 44 5.28 -3.40 -8.43
CA ALA A 44 4.36 -2.30 -8.74
C ALA A 44 5.13 -1.04 -9.13
N LEU A 45 6.17 -0.70 -8.38
CA LEU A 45 7.01 0.47 -8.66
C LEU A 45 7.72 0.35 -10.01
N ASP A 46 8.25 -0.83 -10.33
CA ASP A 46 8.92 -1.09 -11.61
C ASP A 46 7.94 -0.92 -12.77
N LYS A 47 6.73 -1.46 -12.65
CA LYS A 47 5.71 -1.31 -13.70
C LYS A 47 5.27 0.14 -13.89
N LEU A 48 5.20 0.91 -12.81
CA LEU A 48 4.85 2.33 -12.86
C LEU A 48 6.04 3.22 -13.26
N ASN A 49 7.25 2.65 -13.30
CA ASN A 49 8.48 3.37 -13.55
C ASN A 49 8.67 4.55 -12.57
N VAL A 50 8.48 4.28 -11.30
CA VAL A 50 8.56 5.27 -10.22
C VAL A 50 9.59 4.82 -9.19
N ASP A 51 10.43 5.74 -8.73
CA ASP A 51 11.34 5.48 -7.63
C ASP A 51 10.55 5.32 -6.33
N SER A 52 11.01 4.41 -5.45
CA SER A 52 10.33 4.15 -4.18
C SER A 52 10.17 5.41 -3.32
N LYS A 53 11.18 6.29 -3.30
CA LYS A 53 11.14 7.55 -2.55
C LYS A 53 10.03 8.50 -3.01
N ASP A 54 9.52 8.33 -4.24
CA ASP A 54 8.46 9.16 -4.81
C ASP A 54 7.09 8.48 -4.73
N SER A 55 6.97 7.42 -3.92
CA SER A 55 5.75 6.64 -3.76
C SER A 55 5.22 6.69 -2.34
N ILE A 56 3.91 6.54 -2.23
CA ILE A 56 3.21 6.38 -0.96
C ILE A 56 2.50 5.02 -0.98
N TYR A 57 2.70 4.23 0.05
CA TYR A 57 1.98 2.97 0.23
C TYR A 57 1.00 3.08 1.38
N LEU A 58 -0.26 2.77 1.11
CA LEU A 58 -1.33 2.75 2.12
C LEU A 58 -1.58 1.31 2.54
N GLY A 59 -1.53 1.05 3.84
CA GLY A 59 -1.76 -0.28 4.37
C GLY A 59 -2.48 -0.28 5.71
N ASP A 60 -3.26 -1.33 5.93
CA ASP A 60 -4.03 -1.52 7.17
C ASP A 60 -3.46 -2.62 8.06
N HIS A 61 -2.32 -3.20 7.70
CA HIS A 61 -1.67 -4.28 8.42
C HIS A 61 -0.19 -3.96 8.62
N ILE A 62 0.38 -4.44 9.74
CA ILE A 62 1.80 -4.20 10.04
C ILE A 62 2.73 -4.71 8.93
N ASN A 63 2.36 -5.81 8.25
CA ASN A 63 3.16 -6.34 7.14
C ASN A 63 3.20 -5.40 5.94
N ASP A 64 2.15 -4.62 5.70
CA ASP A 64 2.13 -3.59 4.67
C ASP A 64 3.18 -2.51 4.96
N ILE A 65 3.23 -2.09 6.22
CA ILE A 65 4.16 -1.05 6.65
C ILE A 65 5.60 -1.54 6.57
N LYS A 66 5.86 -2.77 7.03
CA LYS A 66 7.20 -3.38 6.94
C LYS A 66 7.67 -3.51 5.50
N ALA A 67 6.79 -3.92 4.59
CA ALA A 67 7.12 -4.05 3.17
C ALA A 67 7.45 -2.68 2.55
N ALA A 68 6.66 -1.67 2.85
CA ALA A 68 6.89 -0.31 2.35
C ALA A 68 8.22 0.25 2.85
N LEU A 69 8.49 0.13 4.15
CA LEU A 69 9.75 0.59 4.73
C LEU A 69 10.95 -0.16 4.16
N ALA A 70 10.80 -1.46 3.89
CA ALA A 70 11.88 -2.29 3.33
C ALA A 70 12.27 -1.86 1.92
N CYS A 71 11.39 -1.24 1.16
CA CYS A 71 11.71 -0.72 -0.18
C CYS A 71 11.85 0.80 -0.23
N ASN A 72 11.90 1.47 0.92
CA ASN A 72 12.06 2.93 1.04
C ASN A 72 10.90 3.74 0.46
N ALA A 73 9.71 3.16 0.42
CA ALA A 73 8.49 3.90 0.11
C ALA A 73 8.00 4.64 1.35
N TYR A 74 7.22 5.70 1.15
CA TYR A 74 6.57 6.40 2.26
C TYR A 74 5.41 5.54 2.75
N ALA A 75 5.50 5.05 3.98
CA ALA A 75 4.52 4.12 4.54
C ALA A 75 3.45 4.86 5.33
N CYS A 76 2.19 4.72 4.91
CA CYS A 76 1.02 5.26 5.60
C CYS A 76 0.17 4.12 6.15
N ALA A 77 -0.01 4.11 7.46
CA ALA A 77 -0.97 3.21 8.09
C ALA A 77 -2.35 3.87 8.10
N VAL A 78 -3.39 3.09 7.82
CA VAL A 78 -4.76 3.60 7.73
C VAL A 78 -5.64 2.97 8.81
N ARG A 79 -6.49 3.79 9.47
CA ARG A 79 -7.33 3.33 10.57
C ARG A 79 -8.63 2.66 10.12
N TRP A 80 -9.01 2.84 8.86
CA TRP A 80 -10.28 2.26 8.37
C TRP A 80 -10.20 0.79 7.97
N GLY A 81 -9.05 0.14 8.22
CA GLY A 81 -8.88 -1.30 7.96
C GLY A 81 -9.08 -2.13 9.23
N TYR A 82 -8.63 -3.38 9.18
CA TYR A 82 -8.85 -4.36 10.24
C TYR A 82 -7.58 -4.75 11.01
N GLY A 83 -6.45 -4.13 10.71
CA GLY A 83 -5.14 -4.59 11.20
C GLY A 83 -4.89 -4.43 12.69
N GLU A 84 -5.49 -3.44 13.37
CA GLU A 84 -5.26 -3.23 14.80
C GLU A 84 -5.72 -4.42 15.67
N GLY A 85 -6.74 -5.15 15.21
CA GLY A 85 -7.21 -6.34 15.91
C GLY A 85 -6.18 -7.47 15.95
N ASP A 86 -5.33 -7.56 14.92
CA ASP A 86 -4.38 -8.66 14.75
C ASP A 86 -2.95 -8.28 15.14
N CYS A 87 -2.53 -7.05 14.89
CA CYS A 87 -1.13 -6.65 15.01
C CYS A 87 -0.86 -5.54 16.03
N GLY A 88 -1.78 -5.34 16.97
CA GLY A 88 -1.64 -4.32 18.01
C GLY A 88 -1.95 -2.92 17.53
N LYS A 89 -1.59 -1.94 18.36
CA LYS A 89 -1.94 -0.55 18.10
C LYS A 89 -1.17 0.00 16.90
N ILE A 90 -1.88 0.68 16.02
CA ILE A 90 -1.34 1.23 14.78
C ILE A 90 -0.14 2.17 15.02
N GLU A 91 -0.13 2.88 16.13
CA GLU A 91 0.96 3.79 16.49
C GLU A 91 2.30 3.05 16.69
N THR A 92 2.25 1.75 16.96
CA THR A 92 3.46 0.94 17.20
C THR A 92 4.08 0.39 15.92
N TRP A 93 3.44 0.57 14.76
CA TRP A 93 3.91 -0.02 13.50
C TRP A 93 5.06 0.74 12.85
N LYS A 94 5.39 1.93 13.36
CA LYS A 94 6.48 2.78 12.84
C LYS A 94 6.24 3.31 11.43
N ALA A 95 4.97 3.48 11.04
CA ALA A 95 4.64 4.11 9.76
C ALA A 95 5.10 5.58 9.75
N ASN A 96 5.34 6.10 8.55
CA ASN A 96 5.70 7.51 8.39
C ASN A 96 4.53 8.45 8.69
N ALA A 97 3.30 7.98 8.46
CA ALA A 97 2.08 8.70 8.77
C ALA A 97 0.95 7.74 9.09
N ILE A 98 -0.06 8.23 9.80
CA ILE A 98 -1.28 7.51 10.10
C ILE A 98 -2.45 8.36 9.59
N LEU A 99 -3.34 7.76 8.80
CA LEU A 99 -4.51 8.43 8.27
C LEU A 99 -5.77 7.89 8.95
N ASP A 100 -6.62 8.78 9.44
CA ASP A 100 -7.88 8.42 10.09
C ASP A 100 -8.98 8.15 9.07
N LYS A 101 -9.01 8.90 7.97
CA LYS A 101 -10.03 8.84 6.92
C LYS A 101 -9.39 8.90 5.54
N PRO A 102 -10.01 8.28 4.52
CA PRO A 102 -9.47 8.36 3.15
C PRO A 102 -9.25 9.80 2.65
N GLN A 103 -10.10 10.73 3.07
CA GLN A 103 -10.00 12.15 2.69
C GLN A 103 -8.70 12.80 3.17
N ASP A 104 -8.07 12.25 4.20
CA ASP A 104 -6.84 12.81 4.77
C ASP A 104 -5.62 12.59 3.86
N LEU A 105 -5.75 11.74 2.84
CA LEU A 105 -4.66 11.47 1.91
C LEU A 105 -4.26 12.69 1.08
N ILE A 106 -5.20 13.45 0.57
CA ILE A 106 -4.91 14.60 -0.29
C ILE A 106 -4.11 15.67 0.45
N PRO A 107 -4.50 16.11 1.68
CA PRO A 107 -3.66 17.03 2.44
C PRO A 107 -2.25 16.51 2.71
N LEU A 108 -2.10 15.21 2.96
CA LEU A 108 -0.79 14.60 3.17
C LEU A 108 0.07 14.70 1.91
N ILE A 109 -0.48 14.38 0.74
CA ILE A 109 0.25 14.47 -0.53
C ILE A 109 0.73 15.89 -0.77
N ARG A 110 -0.12 16.88 -0.57
CA ARG A 110 0.24 18.30 -0.73
C ARG A 110 1.37 18.70 0.21
N LYS A 111 1.31 18.24 1.46
CA LYS A 111 2.36 18.52 2.45
C LYS A 111 3.70 17.92 2.02
N LEU A 112 3.71 16.70 1.48
CA LEU A 112 4.92 16.04 1.01
C LEU A 112 5.48 16.70 -0.25
N GLU A 113 4.64 17.16 -1.16
CA GLU A 113 5.06 17.90 -2.35
C GLU A 113 5.77 19.21 -1.99
N LEU A 114 5.29 19.90 -0.97
CA LEU A 114 5.88 21.18 -0.53
C LEU A 114 7.27 20.98 0.10
N LYS A 115 7.64 19.76 0.51
CA LYS A 115 8.95 19.46 1.10
C LYS A 115 10.00 19.08 0.08
N THR A 116 9.58 18.86 -1.16
CA THR A 116 10.47 18.56 -2.26
C THR A 116 10.71 19.80 -3.10
#